data_e4413b2dfa3531042757563d111fa786
#
_entry.id   e4413b2dfa3531042757563d111fa786
#
_cell.length_a   1.000
_cell.length_b   1.000
_cell.length_c   1.000
_cell.angle_alpha   90.00
_cell.angle_beta   90.00
_cell.angle_gamma   90.00
#
_symmetry.space_group_name_H-M   'P 1'
#
loop_
_entity.id
_entity.type
_entity.pdbx_description
1 polymer ?
#
loop_
_entity_poly.entity_id
_entity_poly.type
_entity_poly.pdbx_seq_one_letter_code
_entity_poly.pdbx_strand_id
1 'polypeptide(L)'
;MKDFPIRFVLTDEAITPSAGLALVGYLLHQTKLDKRVNALRLPTVRRDVHISHSDVIRSMIGLLATGKTDFDHIEAYRQDDIFSASMGIRHVPSSPTLRQRLDQLACLPMTETIIWEESMRLLVRQHATLSPCWAKGKTTWLPLDIDASPFDNSDTKKEGVSRTYKGFDGFTPLFAYAGKEGYIVHAELRPGKQHVQDN
;
A
#
# COMPACT_ATOMS: atom_id res chain seq x y z
N MET A 1 41.51 -22.62 10.76
CA MET A 1 40.14 -22.27 10.32
C MET A 1 39.70 -21.12 11.19
N LYS A 2 39.32 -19.98 10.62
CA LYS A 2 38.73 -18.90 11.41
C LYS A 2 37.36 -19.41 11.86
N ASP A 3 37.06 -19.36 13.15
CA ASP A 3 35.78 -19.74 13.67
C ASP A 3 34.68 -18.90 13.03
N PHE A 4 33.67 -19.60 12.50
CA PHE A 4 32.52 -18.94 11.88
C PHE A 4 31.68 -18.32 13.02
N PRO A 5 31.46 -17.00 13.06
CA PRO A 5 30.90 -16.30 14.23
C PRO A 5 29.39 -16.50 14.41
N ILE A 6 28.78 -17.44 13.69
CA ILE A 6 27.36 -17.71 13.76
C ILE A 6 27.12 -19.02 14.50
N ARG A 7 26.26 -18.97 15.51
CA ARG A 7 25.79 -20.13 16.25
C ARG A 7 24.37 -20.49 15.79
N PHE A 8 24.18 -21.74 15.41
CA PHE A 8 22.84 -22.28 15.13
C PHE A 8 22.26 -22.85 16.41
N VAL A 9 21.04 -22.44 16.75
CA VAL A 9 20.30 -22.91 17.92
C VAL A 9 18.93 -23.42 17.46
N LEU A 10 18.58 -24.63 17.88
CA LEU A 10 17.22 -25.13 17.69
C LEU A 10 16.31 -24.46 18.77
N THR A 11 15.13 -24.04 18.35
CA THR A 11 14.14 -23.45 19.23
C THR A 11 12.74 -23.95 18.82
N ASP A 12 11.85 -24.08 19.78
CA ASP A 12 10.42 -24.37 19.57
C ASP A 12 9.61 -23.08 19.36
N GLU A 13 10.26 -21.91 19.39
CA GLU A 13 9.60 -20.64 19.14
C GLU A 13 9.25 -20.50 17.66
N ALA A 14 8.05 -19.99 17.39
CA ALA A 14 7.64 -19.64 16.03
C ALA A 14 8.42 -18.41 15.58
N ILE A 15 9.27 -18.59 14.58
CA ILE A 15 10.14 -17.54 14.01
C ILE A 15 9.65 -17.19 12.60
N THR A 16 9.60 -15.89 12.31
CA THR A 16 9.28 -15.40 10.98
C THR A 16 10.37 -14.44 10.47
N PRO A 17 10.77 -14.53 9.19
CA PRO A 17 11.64 -13.53 8.58
C PRO A 17 10.96 -12.18 8.42
N SER A 18 9.63 -12.13 8.55
CA SER A 18 8.79 -10.94 8.32
C SER A 18 8.33 -10.26 9.63
N ALA A 19 9.11 -10.35 10.71
CA ALA A 19 8.75 -9.80 12.02
C ALA A 19 8.38 -8.29 11.98
N GLY A 20 8.97 -7.53 11.05
CA GLY A 20 8.63 -6.12 10.83
C GLY A 20 7.17 -5.86 10.45
N LEU A 21 6.44 -6.87 9.96
CA LEU A 21 4.99 -6.76 9.68
C LEU A 21 4.17 -6.42 10.92
N ALA A 22 4.62 -6.82 12.11
CA ALA A 22 3.96 -6.47 13.36
C ALA A 22 3.87 -4.94 13.56
N LEU A 23 4.88 -4.18 13.13
CA LEU A 23 4.86 -2.72 13.16
C LEU A 23 3.84 -2.15 12.16
N VAL A 24 3.78 -2.73 10.97
CA VAL A 24 2.78 -2.33 9.95
C VAL A 24 1.37 -2.59 10.47
N GLY A 25 1.11 -3.78 11.00
CA GLY A 25 -0.18 -4.12 11.58
C GLY A 25 -0.56 -3.24 12.78
N TYR A 26 0.41 -2.90 13.63
CA TYR A 26 0.21 -1.97 14.74
C TYR A 26 -0.21 -0.57 14.24
N LEU A 27 0.44 -0.04 13.21
CA LEU A 27 0.06 1.23 12.61
C LEU A 27 -1.35 1.17 12.02
N LEU A 28 -1.69 0.11 11.28
CA LEU A 28 -3.02 -0.10 10.72
C LEU A 28 -4.10 -0.21 11.81
N HIS A 29 -3.77 -0.84 12.94
CA HIS A 29 -4.69 -0.94 14.09
C HIS A 29 -5.06 0.43 14.68
N GLN A 30 -4.20 1.42 14.55
CA GLN A 30 -4.48 2.79 15.00
C GLN A 30 -5.41 3.56 14.07
N THR A 31 -5.73 3.03 12.90
CA THR A 31 -6.65 3.65 11.93
C THR A 31 -8.09 3.20 12.16
N LYS A 32 -9.01 3.85 11.48
CA LYS A 32 -10.40 3.39 11.35
C LYS A 32 -10.64 2.63 10.04
N LEU A 33 -9.56 2.22 9.36
CA LEU A 33 -9.61 1.57 8.05
C LEU A 33 -10.59 0.39 8.04
N ASP A 34 -10.43 -0.56 8.96
CA ASP A 34 -11.25 -1.76 9.02
C ASP A 34 -12.74 -1.45 9.13
N LYS A 35 -13.10 -0.57 10.07
CA LYS A 35 -14.50 -0.18 10.26
C LYS A 35 -15.08 0.48 9.01
N ARG A 36 -14.31 1.32 8.36
CA ARG A 36 -14.77 2.10 7.21
C ARG A 36 -14.90 1.24 5.96
N VAL A 37 -13.88 0.44 5.64
CA VAL A 37 -13.92 -0.41 4.44
C VAL A 37 -14.94 -1.54 4.58
N ASN A 38 -15.10 -2.11 5.77
CA ASN A 38 -16.12 -3.15 6.01
C ASN A 38 -17.57 -2.61 5.98
N ALA A 39 -17.76 -1.29 6.07
CA ALA A 39 -19.04 -0.65 5.87
C ALA A 39 -19.42 -0.49 4.39
N LEU A 40 -18.46 -0.60 3.48
CA LEU A 40 -18.72 -0.56 2.03
C LEU A 40 -19.58 -1.75 1.60
N ARG A 41 -20.46 -1.50 0.64
CA ARG A 41 -21.34 -2.53 0.09
C ARG A 41 -20.94 -2.81 -1.35
N LEU A 42 -20.51 -4.03 -1.60
CA LEU A 42 -20.29 -4.53 -2.94
C LEU A 42 -21.56 -5.26 -3.41
N PRO A 43 -22.13 -4.90 -4.57
CA PRO A 43 -23.38 -5.50 -5.06
C PRO A 43 -23.32 -7.02 -5.24
N THR A 44 -22.11 -7.53 -5.53
CA THR A 44 -21.85 -8.94 -5.83
C THR A 44 -21.48 -9.76 -4.61
N VAL A 45 -21.34 -9.13 -3.43
CA VAL A 45 -20.83 -9.78 -2.22
C VAL A 45 -21.94 -9.86 -1.16
N ARG A 46 -22.23 -11.08 -0.68
CA ARG A 46 -23.17 -11.30 0.43
C ARG A 46 -22.64 -10.66 1.72
N ARG A 47 -23.56 -10.27 2.64
CA ARG A 47 -23.18 -9.64 3.92
C ARG A 47 -22.33 -10.52 4.82
N ASP A 48 -22.58 -11.82 4.79
CA ASP A 48 -21.87 -12.81 5.63
C ASP A 48 -20.74 -13.48 4.86
N VAL A 49 -19.78 -12.68 4.45
CA VAL A 49 -18.58 -13.23 3.81
C VAL A 49 -17.56 -13.63 4.86
N HIS A 50 -17.01 -14.82 4.67
CA HIS A 50 -15.95 -15.33 5.53
C HIS A 50 -14.69 -14.45 5.53
N ILE A 51 -14.38 -13.79 4.40
CA ILE A 51 -13.23 -12.89 4.23
C ILE A 51 -13.75 -11.45 4.15
N SER A 52 -13.39 -10.62 5.13
CA SER A 52 -13.80 -9.22 5.19
C SER A 52 -13.05 -8.34 4.17
N HIS A 53 -13.55 -7.15 3.89
CA HIS A 53 -12.83 -6.18 3.03
C HIS A 53 -11.52 -5.74 3.67
N SER A 54 -11.49 -5.59 4.99
CA SER A 54 -10.27 -5.28 5.73
C SER A 54 -9.23 -6.39 5.63
N ASP A 55 -9.63 -7.68 5.68
CA ASP A 55 -8.71 -8.79 5.49
C ASP A 55 -8.05 -8.73 4.10
N VAL A 56 -8.82 -8.40 3.07
CA VAL A 56 -8.31 -8.25 1.70
C VAL A 56 -7.29 -7.11 1.59
N ILE A 57 -7.63 -5.93 2.11
CA ILE A 57 -6.74 -4.75 2.05
C ILE A 57 -5.49 -4.98 2.88
N ARG A 58 -5.62 -5.50 4.11
CA ARG A 58 -4.48 -5.81 4.98
C ARG A 58 -3.57 -6.88 4.39
N SER A 59 -4.13 -7.89 3.71
CA SER A 59 -3.35 -8.90 3.00
C SER A 59 -2.50 -8.28 1.90
N MET A 60 -3.08 -7.38 1.10
CA MET A 60 -2.32 -6.68 0.06
C MET A 60 -1.24 -5.78 0.64
N ILE A 61 -1.54 -5.01 1.70
CA ILE A 61 -0.54 -4.19 2.39
C ILE A 61 0.59 -5.06 2.94
N GLY A 62 0.28 -6.22 3.53
CA GLY A 62 1.28 -7.16 4.04
C GLY A 62 2.19 -7.71 2.93
N LEU A 63 1.63 -8.06 1.78
CA LEU A 63 2.43 -8.45 0.61
C LEU A 63 3.38 -7.34 0.17
N LEU A 64 2.86 -6.13 -0.02
CA LEU A 64 3.68 -4.99 -0.43
C LEU A 64 4.78 -4.67 0.60
N ALA A 65 4.47 -4.75 1.89
CA ALA A 65 5.44 -4.53 2.96
C ALA A 65 6.55 -5.59 3.01
N THR A 66 6.32 -6.78 2.45
CA THR A 66 7.35 -7.83 2.27
C THR A 66 8.03 -7.78 0.91
N GLY A 67 7.79 -6.74 0.10
CA GLY A 67 8.36 -6.58 -1.24
C GLY A 67 7.73 -7.50 -2.30
N LYS A 68 6.55 -8.05 -2.03
CA LYS A 68 5.82 -8.92 -2.95
C LYS A 68 4.77 -8.11 -3.72
N THR A 69 4.81 -8.16 -5.03
CA THR A 69 3.93 -7.38 -5.91
C THR A 69 2.93 -8.25 -6.68
N ASP A 70 3.11 -9.57 -6.68
CA ASP A 70 2.20 -10.51 -7.32
C ASP A 70 1.21 -11.08 -6.31
N PHE A 71 -0.06 -11.13 -6.72
CA PHE A 71 -1.15 -11.67 -5.90
C PHE A 71 -0.94 -13.16 -5.53
N ASP A 72 -0.26 -13.93 -6.37
CA ASP A 72 -0.03 -15.35 -6.13
C ASP A 72 0.89 -15.61 -4.94
N HIS A 73 1.70 -14.65 -4.55
CA HIS A 73 2.52 -14.75 -3.34
C HIS A 73 1.69 -14.87 -2.05
N ILE A 74 0.40 -14.50 -2.07
CA ILE A 74 -0.45 -14.61 -0.87
C ILE A 74 -0.66 -16.06 -0.46
N GLU A 75 -0.58 -17.02 -1.40
CA GLU A 75 -0.80 -18.43 -1.11
C GLU A 75 0.18 -18.97 -0.06
N ALA A 76 1.41 -18.45 -0.02
CA ALA A 76 2.40 -18.84 0.98
C ALA A 76 2.03 -18.40 2.42
N TYR A 77 1.17 -17.40 2.55
CA TYR A 77 0.78 -16.83 3.84
C TYR A 77 -0.56 -17.34 4.37
N ARG A 78 -1.29 -18.15 3.59
CA ARG A 78 -2.65 -18.59 3.97
C ARG A 78 -2.70 -19.45 5.23
N GLN A 79 -1.62 -20.12 5.55
CA GLN A 79 -1.46 -20.94 6.75
C GLN A 79 -0.39 -20.39 7.70
N ASP A 80 0.02 -19.15 7.47
CA ASP A 80 1.00 -18.46 8.33
C ASP A 80 0.27 -17.68 9.42
N ASP A 81 0.19 -18.28 10.61
CA ASP A 81 -0.45 -17.65 11.76
C ASP A 81 0.26 -16.37 12.19
N ILE A 82 1.58 -16.28 11.97
CA ILE A 82 2.35 -15.10 12.34
C ILE A 82 2.03 -13.93 11.39
N PHE A 83 1.93 -14.21 10.09
CA PHE A 83 1.48 -13.20 9.11
C PHE A 83 0.09 -12.68 9.48
N SER A 84 -0.86 -13.60 9.72
CA SER A 84 -2.23 -13.27 10.07
C SER A 84 -2.30 -12.44 11.35
N ALA A 85 -1.62 -12.87 12.42
CA ALA A 85 -1.58 -12.17 13.69
C ALA A 85 -0.91 -10.80 13.59
N SER A 86 0.25 -10.73 12.91
CA SER A 86 1.00 -9.47 12.71
C SER A 86 0.18 -8.43 11.97
N MET A 87 -0.54 -8.83 10.93
CA MET A 87 -1.36 -7.92 10.13
C MET A 87 -2.78 -7.71 10.67
N GLY A 88 -3.19 -8.43 11.73
CA GLY A 88 -4.54 -8.38 12.28
C GLY A 88 -5.60 -8.89 11.31
N ILE A 89 -5.28 -9.95 10.56
CA ILE A 89 -6.13 -10.60 9.55
C ILE A 89 -6.80 -11.81 10.18
N ARG A 90 -8.09 -11.99 9.97
CA ARG A 90 -8.82 -13.20 10.41
C ARG A 90 -8.66 -14.35 9.44
N HIS A 91 -8.79 -14.05 8.16
CA HIS A 91 -8.72 -15.04 7.09
C HIS A 91 -7.95 -14.46 5.91
N VAL A 92 -6.80 -15.04 5.62
CA VAL A 92 -6.00 -14.67 4.46
C VAL A 92 -6.72 -15.17 3.20
N PRO A 93 -7.02 -14.29 2.23
CA PRO A 93 -7.68 -14.67 0.99
C PRO A 93 -6.78 -15.55 0.13
N SER A 94 -7.39 -16.35 -0.76
CA SER A 94 -6.66 -16.93 -1.88
C SER A 94 -6.32 -15.86 -2.92
N SER A 95 -5.32 -16.12 -3.77
CA SER A 95 -4.91 -15.20 -4.85
C SER A 95 -6.10 -14.77 -5.74
N PRO A 96 -6.96 -15.66 -6.25
CA PRO A 96 -8.14 -15.25 -7.01
C PRO A 96 -9.09 -14.35 -6.20
N THR A 97 -9.31 -14.67 -4.92
CA THR A 97 -10.19 -13.88 -4.06
C THR A 97 -9.60 -12.51 -3.79
N LEU A 98 -8.29 -12.41 -3.53
CA LEU A 98 -7.59 -11.15 -3.31
C LEU A 98 -7.75 -10.24 -4.53
N ARG A 99 -7.46 -10.75 -5.73
CA ARG A 99 -7.58 -10.02 -7.00
C ARG A 99 -9.01 -9.53 -7.24
N GLN A 100 -9.98 -10.46 -7.25
CA GLN A 100 -11.38 -10.11 -7.53
C GLN A 100 -11.95 -9.08 -6.55
N ARG A 101 -11.59 -9.20 -5.27
CA ARG A 101 -12.09 -8.26 -4.26
C ARG A 101 -11.45 -6.88 -4.37
N LEU A 102 -10.16 -6.80 -4.69
CA LEU A 102 -9.51 -5.53 -4.94
C LEU A 102 -10.09 -4.84 -6.18
N ASP A 103 -10.34 -5.59 -7.27
CA ASP A 103 -11.00 -5.06 -8.47
C ASP A 103 -12.39 -4.50 -8.14
N GLN A 104 -13.19 -5.24 -7.35
CA GLN A 104 -14.51 -4.79 -6.94
C GLN A 104 -14.46 -3.55 -6.03
N LEU A 105 -13.51 -3.50 -5.10
CA LEU A 105 -13.31 -2.34 -4.22
C LEU A 105 -12.82 -1.12 -4.99
N ALA A 106 -11.97 -1.31 -6.00
CA ALA A 106 -11.47 -0.24 -6.87
C ALA A 106 -12.60 0.44 -7.67
N CYS A 107 -13.68 -0.30 -8.00
CA CYS A 107 -14.85 0.28 -8.65
C CYS A 107 -15.67 1.22 -7.74
N LEU A 108 -15.37 1.27 -6.44
CA LEU A 108 -16.04 2.16 -5.49
C LEU A 108 -15.18 3.39 -5.20
N PRO A 109 -15.54 4.60 -5.66
CA PRO A 109 -14.73 5.81 -5.39
C PRO A 109 -14.46 6.05 -3.91
N MET A 110 -15.37 5.61 -3.04
CA MET A 110 -15.22 5.73 -1.59
C MET A 110 -14.03 4.91 -1.05
N THR A 111 -13.61 3.83 -1.72
CA THR A 111 -12.46 3.02 -1.30
C THR A 111 -11.18 3.84 -1.27
N GLU A 112 -10.90 4.53 -2.35
CA GLU A 112 -9.73 5.40 -2.47
C GLU A 112 -9.78 6.52 -1.44
N THR A 113 -10.92 7.21 -1.32
CA THR A 113 -11.12 8.25 -0.31
C THR A 113 -10.83 7.76 1.11
N ILE A 114 -11.30 6.56 1.48
CA ILE A 114 -11.05 5.99 2.80
C ILE A 114 -9.55 5.75 3.01
N ILE A 115 -8.88 5.16 2.03
CA ILE A 115 -7.44 4.86 2.14
C ILE A 115 -6.66 6.16 2.33
N TRP A 116 -6.89 7.19 1.54
CA TRP A 116 -6.22 8.48 1.65
C TRP A 116 -6.48 9.17 2.98
N GLU A 117 -7.72 9.26 3.40
CA GLU A 117 -8.04 9.90 4.67
C GLU A 117 -7.42 9.18 5.87
N GLU A 118 -7.42 7.85 5.88
CA GLU A 118 -6.81 7.10 6.98
C GLU A 118 -5.27 7.20 6.95
N SER A 119 -4.66 7.29 5.77
CA SER A 119 -3.23 7.54 5.63
C SER A 119 -2.85 8.90 6.18
N MET A 120 -3.59 9.96 5.83
CA MET A 120 -3.35 11.30 6.36
C MET A 120 -3.57 11.38 7.87
N ARG A 121 -4.63 10.74 8.38
CA ARG A 121 -4.89 10.66 9.82
C ARG A 121 -3.78 9.91 10.55
N LEU A 122 -3.20 8.89 9.93
CA LEU A 122 -2.07 8.16 10.51
C LEU A 122 -0.85 9.06 10.65
N LEU A 123 -0.48 9.82 9.62
CA LEU A 123 0.61 10.79 9.69
C LEU A 123 0.42 11.78 10.85
N VAL A 124 -0.78 12.34 10.99
CA VAL A 124 -1.10 13.26 12.09
C VAL A 124 -0.96 12.58 13.45
N ARG A 125 -1.47 11.35 13.60
CA ARG A 125 -1.39 10.60 14.87
C ARG A 125 0.03 10.22 15.26
N GLN A 126 0.87 9.94 14.27
CA GLN A 126 2.29 9.62 14.50
C GLN A 126 3.13 10.88 14.72
N HIS A 127 2.48 12.07 14.79
CA HIS A 127 3.17 13.35 14.91
C HIS A 127 4.27 13.50 13.85
N ALA A 128 3.95 13.11 12.61
CA ALA A 128 4.87 13.19 11.48
C ALA A 128 5.40 14.63 11.36
N THR A 129 6.70 14.76 11.41
CA THR A 129 7.35 16.08 11.32
C THR A 129 7.34 16.55 9.88
N LEU A 130 6.81 17.73 9.62
CA LEU A 130 6.87 18.41 8.33
C LEU A 130 7.83 19.60 8.47
N SER A 131 9.07 19.41 8.02
CA SER A 131 10.11 20.45 8.12
C SER A 131 9.94 21.48 7.02
N PRO A 132 9.86 22.79 7.38
CA PRO A 132 9.79 23.86 6.41
C PRO A 132 11.14 24.13 5.76
N CYS A 133 11.11 24.76 4.59
CA CYS A 133 12.26 25.37 3.94
C CYS A 133 12.30 26.88 4.24
N TRP A 134 13.51 27.42 4.38
CA TRP A 134 13.73 28.86 4.50
C TRP A 134 13.83 29.48 3.11
N ALA A 135 13.02 30.49 2.85
CA ALA A 135 13.19 31.38 1.70
C ALA A 135 13.93 32.65 2.11
N LYS A 136 14.42 33.44 1.13
CA LYS A 136 15.01 34.74 1.37
C LYS A 136 14.05 35.62 2.18
N GLY A 137 14.50 36.06 3.35
CA GLY A 137 13.67 36.77 4.34
C GLY A 137 13.28 35.82 5.49
N LYS A 138 12.46 36.31 6.41
CA LYS A 138 12.03 35.51 7.58
C LYS A 138 10.84 34.58 7.31
N THR A 139 10.51 34.34 6.04
CA THR A 139 9.35 33.51 5.66
C THR A 139 9.74 32.04 5.53
N THR A 140 8.98 31.18 6.19
CA THR A 140 9.12 29.73 6.07
C THR A 140 8.03 29.19 5.13
N TRP A 141 8.41 28.24 4.28
CA TRP A 141 7.51 27.57 3.35
C TRP A 141 7.52 26.07 3.60
N LEU A 142 6.35 25.44 3.58
CA LEU A 142 6.29 24.00 3.53
C LEU A 142 6.41 23.56 2.06
N PRO A 143 7.47 22.80 1.70
CA PRO A 143 7.61 22.35 0.32
C PRO A 143 6.50 21.33 0.00
N LEU A 144 5.91 21.46 -1.17
CA LEU A 144 5.05 20.47 -1.82
C LEU A 144 5.66 20.19 -3.18
N ASP A 145 6.16 18.98 -3.35
CA ASP A 145 6.76 18.52 -4.60
C ASP A 145 5.79 17.61 -5.33
N ILE A 146 5.54 17.91 -6.61
CA ILE A 146 4.60 17.15 -7.44
C ILE A 146 5.37 16.66 -8.65
N ASP A 147 5.44 15.35 -8.81
CA ASP A 147 6.20 14.71 -9.88
C ASP A 147 5.40 13.60 -10.57
N ALA A 148 5.60 13.49 -11.88
CA ALA A 148 5.06 12.43 -12.72
C ALA A 148 6.16 11.46 -13.11
N SER A 149 6.04 10.23 -12.65
CA SER A 149 7.08 9.21 -12.83
C SER A 149 6.60 8.09 -13.76
N PRO A 150 7.04 8.07 -15.04
CA PRO A 150 6.62 7.03 -15.98
C PRO A 150 7.14 5.64 -15.60
N PHE A 151 6.24 4.66 -15.58
CA PHE A 151 6.51 3.25 -15.32
C PHE A 151 6.35 2.45 -16.60
N ASP A 152 7.39 1.72 -16.96
CA ASP A 152 7.39 0.87 -18.13
C ASP A 152 6.48 -0.35 -17.95
N ASN A 153 5.50 -0.49 -18.82
CA ASN A 153 4.57 -1.61 -18.89
C ASN A 153 4.44 -2.08 -20.36
N SER A 154 5.47 -1.88 -21.19
CA SER A 154 5.46 -2.18 -22.63
C SER A 154 5.08 -3.63 -22.93
N ASP A 155 5.41 -4.56 -22.04
CA ASP A 155 5.12 -6.00 -22.19
C ASP A 155 3.70 -6.38 -21.74
N THR A 156 2.85 -5.41 -21.44
CA THR A 156 1.51 -5.69 -20.92
C THR A 156 0.41 -5.05 -21.79
N LYS A 157 -0.79 -5.65 -21.76
CA LYS A 157 -2.01 -5.11 -22.38
C LYS A 157 -3.00 -4.60 -21.32
N LYS A 158 -2.48 -4.05 -20.22
CA LYS A 158 -3.34 -3.52 -19.15
C LYS A 158 -4.07 -2.26 -19.65
N GLU A 159 -5.29 -2.10 -19.17
CA GLU A 159 -6.07 -0.89 -19.42
C GLU A 159 -5.30 0.37 -18.95
N GLY A 160 -5.32 1.43 -19.76
CA GLY A 160 -4.60 2.67 -19.46
C GLY A 160 -3.13 2.70 -19.90
N VAL A 161 -2.53 1.56 -20.25
CA VAL A 161 -1.17 1.54 -20.83
C VAL A 161 -1.20 2.25 -22.16
N SER A 162 -0.33 3.24 -22.30
CA SER A 162 -0.21 4.04 -23.51
C SER A 162 1.17 4.71 -23.59
N ARG A 163 1.51 5.32 -24.71
CA ARG A 163 2.81 5.93 -24.95
C ARG A 163 3.11 7.03 -23.96
N THR A 164 4.18 6.88 -23.18
CA THR A 164 4.69 7.88 -22.25
C THR A 164 5.57 8.91 -22.95
N TYR A 165 5.82 10.05 -22.31
CA TYR A 165 6.74 11.07 -22.82
C TYR A 165 8.20 10.57 -22.90
N LYS A 166 8.56 9.52 -22.17
CA LYS A 166 9.88 8.86 -22.25
C LYS A 166 10.03 7.88 -23.40
N GLY A 167 8.97 7.67 -24.20
CA GLY A 167 9.03 6.89 -25.43
C GLY A 167 8.87 5.38 -25.25
N PHE A 168 8.29 4.91 -24.16
CA PHE A 168 7.84 3.53 -23.94
C PHE A 168 6.36 3.50 -23.59
N ASP A 169 5.72 2.34 -23.66
CA ASP A 169 4.32 2.18 -23.29
C ASP A 169 4.19 1.85 -21.82
N GLY A 170 3.31 2.56 -21.10
CA GLY A 170 3.18 2.38 -19.67
C GLY A 170 2.15 3.30 -19.04
N PHE A 171 2.31 3.52 -17.75
CA PHE A 171 1.57 4.50 -16.97
C PHE A 171 2.46 5.69 -16.63
N THR A 172 1.84 6.84 -16.38
CA THR A 172 2.53 8.04 -15.88
C THR A 172 1.85 8.51 -14.60
N PRO A 173 1.99 7.76 -13.48
CA PRO A 173 1.42 8.16 -12.21
C PRO A 173 1.96 9.50 -11.75
N LEU A 174 1.09 10.27 -11.08
CA LEU A 174 1.41 11.53 -10.43
C LEU A 174 1.52 11.29 -8.93
N PHE A 175 2.59 11.79 -8.33
CA PHE A 175 2.81 11.76 -6.89
C PHE A 175 2.95 13.17 -6.34
N ALA A 176 2.42 13.40 -5.14
CA ALA A 176 2.67 14.63 -4.40
C ALA A 176 3.32 14.29 -3.05
N TYR A 177 4.41 15.00 -2.75
CA TYR A 177 5.21 14.82 -1.54
C TYR A 177 5.20 16.10 -0.72
N ALA A 178 5.02 15.99 0.59
CA ALA A 178 5.02 17.11 1.51
C ALA A 178 6.22 17.07 2.47
N GLY A 179 6.74 18.24 2.78
CA GLY A 179 7.86 18.41 3.70
C GLY A 179 9.20 17.99 3.08
N LYS A 180 10.28 18.29 3.77
CA LYS A 180 11.62 17.79 3.41
C LYS A 180 11.74 16.29 3.58
N GLU A 181 10.91 15.72 4.42
CA GLU A 181 10.83 14.29 4.71
C GLU A 181 10.24 13.50 3.54
N GLY A 182 9.52 14.15 2.63
CA GLY A 182 8.95 13.54 1.44
C GLY A 182 7.78 12.59 1.74
N TYR A 183 6.89 12.96 2.65
CA TYR A 183 5.68 12.17 2.87
C TYR A 183 4.78 12.22 1.65
N ILE A 184 4.39 11.05 1.14
CA ILE A 184 3.42 10.95 0.04
C ILE A 184 2.06 11.39 0.58
N VAL A 185 1.55 12.51 0.04
CA VAL A 185 0.24 13.07 0.41
C VAL A 185 -0.81 12.89 -0.68
N HIS A 186 -0.39 12.51 -1.88
CA HIS A 186 -1.28 12.12 -2.98
C HIS A 186 -0.55 11.20 -3.95
N ALA A 187 -1.29 10.26 -4.55
CA ALA A 187 -0.85 9.48 -5.69
C ALA A 187 -2.05 9.18 -6.60
N GLU A 188 -1.86 9.35 -7.88
CA GLU A 188 -2.87 9.10 -8.89
C GLU A 188 -2.27 8.26 -10.02
N LEU A 189 -2.90 7.13 -10.35
CA LEU A 189 -2.49 6.33 -11.51
C LEU A 189 -3.08 6.96 -12.77
N ARG A 190 -2.20 7.39 -13.67
CA ARG A 190 -2.56 8.03 -14.94
C ARG A 190 -2.12 7.21 -16.14
N PRO A 191 -2.90 7.22 -17.24
CA PRO A 191 -2.47 6.66 -18.52
C PRO A 191 -1.15 7.27 -18.99
N GLY A 192 -0.34 6.49 -19.70
CA GLY A 192 0.98 6.94 -20.15
C GLY A 192 0.98 8.21 -20.98
N LYS A 193 -0.07 8.42 -21.81
CA LYS A 193 -0.23 9.58 -22.69
C LYS A 193 -0.69 10.87 -22.00
N GLN A 194 -1.14 10.77 -20.73
CA GLN A 194 -1.68 11.94 -20.03
C GLN A 194 -0.55 12.91 -19.67
N HIS A 195 -0.70 14.16 -20.08
CA HIS A 195 0.25 15.22 -19.74
C HIS A 195 0.12 15.61 -18.25
N VAL A 196 1.23 16.09 -17.66
CA VAL A 196 1.24 16.50 -16.23
C VAL A 196 0.21 17.60 -15.93
N GLN A 197 -0.10 18.45 -16.91
CA GLN A 197 -1.04 19.57 -16.79
C GLN A 197 -2.49 19.21 -17.15
N ASP A 198 -2.74 17.99 -17.64
CA ASP A 198 -4.10 17.56 -17.96
C ASP A 198 -4.80 17.08 -16.70
N ASN A 199 -6.01 17.59 -16.47
CA ASN A 199 -6.92 17.14 -15.39
C ASN A 199 -7.78 15.97 -15.86
#